data_a027923bedb393a40dd81b5b514b2870
#
_entry.id   a027923bedb393a40dd81b5b514b2870
#
_cell.length_a   1.000
_cell.length_b   1.000
_cell.length_c   1.000
_cell.angle_alpha   90.00
_cell.angle_beta   90.00
_cell.angle_gamma   90.00
#
_symmetry.space_group_name_H-M   'P 1'
#
loop_
_entity.id
_entity.type
_entity.pdbx_description
1 polymer ?
#
loop_
_entity_poly.entity_id
_entity_poly.type
_entity_poly.pdbx_seq_one_letter_code
_entity_poly.pdbx_strand_id
1 'polypeptide(L)'
;VGQPLLAPPLQAAENLVFVTGAFRRSIPVDDLEHLATTGQARGLLAEVLAFSRQRPESVAKLLNQSITLPVSLVSRLLHTRIGEAILQRVATVLYPLKAKSVGVPALRAAIVLGTAEGDGSLSAIRFFRAYPTQELQVSVPALLNLMGKASSISELVRFFSESPLDGLRGDTGGKSALTP
;
A
#
# COMPACT_ATOMS: atom_id res chain seq x y z
N VAL A 1 -23.02 -22.19 -29.89
CA VAL A 1 -22.10 -21.07 -30.15
C VAL A 1 -21.99 -20.31 -28.84
N GLY A 2 -20.94 -20.65 -28.03
CA GLY A 2 -20.70 -20.01 -26.74
C GLY A 2 -20.15 -18.61 -26.98
N GLN A 3 -20.86 -17.60 -26.50
CA GLN A 3 -20.29 -16.25 -26.36
C GLN A 3 -19.18 -16.32 -25.27
N PRO A 4 -17.99 -15.79 -25.52
CA PRO A 4 -17.00 -15.64 -24.45
C PRO A 4 -17.60 -14.70 -23.41
N LEU A 5 -17.77 -15.19 -22.18
CA LEU A 5 -18.00 -14.34 -21.01
C LEU A 5 -16.76 -13.47 -20.86
N LEU A 6 -16.83 -12.25 -21.39
CA LEU A 6 -15.85 -11.21 -21.11
C LEU A 6 -15.93 -10.96 -19.60
N ALA A 7 -14.92 -11.44 -18.87
CA ALA A 7 -14.76 -11.05 -17.49
C ALA A 7 -14.72 -9.53 -17.44
N PRO A 8 -15.45 -8.88 -16.52
CA PRO A 8 -15.37 -7.45 -16.37
C PRO A 8 -13.90 -7.08 -16.10
N PRO A 9 -13.40 -5.98 -16.68
CA PRO A 9 -12.04 -5.54 -16.44
C PRO A 9 -11.84 -5.39 -14.94
N LEU A 10 -10.76 -5.97 -14.42
CA LEU A 10 -10.33 -5.75 -13.05
C LEU A 10 -10.22 -4.23 -12.85
N GLN A 11 -11.07 -3.70 -11.97
CA GLN A 11 -11.08 -2.27 -11.69
C GLN A 11 -9.78 -1.94 -10.94
N ALA A 12 -8.93 -1.16 -11.58
CA ALA A 12 -7.77 -0.54 -10.96
C ALA A 12 -8.19 0.83 -10.38
N ALA A 13 -7.52 1.31 -9.36
CA ALA A 13 -7.77 2.68 -8.90
C ALA A 13 -7.33 3.67 -9.98
N GLU A 14 -8.29 4.47 -10.43
CA GLU A 14 -8.08 5.53 -11.40
C GLU A 14 -7.78 6.86 -10.69
N ASN A 15 -8.36 7.04 -9.50
CA ASN A 15 -8.26 8.28 -8.75
C ASN A 15 -7.97 8.06 -7.27
N LEU A 16 -7.08 8.90 -6.72
CA LEU A 16 -6.94 9.12 -5.29
C LEU A 16 -7.79 10.32 -4.89
N VAL A 17 -8.71 10.12 -3.96
CA VAL A 17 -9.60 11.17 -3.47
C VAL A 17 -9.18 11.56 -2.07
N PHE A 18 -8.57 12.72 -1.93
CA PHE A 18 -8.19 13.29 -0.64
C PHE A 18 -9.41 13.91 0.05
N VAL A 19 -9.67 13.47 1.27
CA VAL A 19 -10.83 13.89 2.06
C VAL A 19 -10.38 14.65 3.31
N THR A 20 -10.90 15.86 3.49
CA THR A 20 -10.69 16.69 4.67
C THR A 20 -12.03 17.29 5.09
N GLY A 21 -12.69 16.72 6.08
CA GLY A 21 -14.06 17.12 6.46
C GLY A 21 -15.02 16.97 5.29
N ALA A 22 -15.65 18.08 4.86
CA ALA A 22 -16.56 18.13 3.72
C ALA A 22 -15.84 18.32 2.36
N PHE A 23 -14.54 18.60 2.37
CA PHE A 23 -13.78 18.87 1.16
C PHE A 23 -13.20 17.58 0.58
N ARG A 24 -13.34 17.46 -0.74
CA ARG A 24 -12.81 16.34 -1.52
C ARG A 24 -12.02 16.87 -2.71
N ARG A 25 -10.84 16.30 -2.94
CA ARG A 25 -9.99 16.59 -4.10
C ARG A 25 -9.51 15.30 -4.71
N SER A 26 -9.74 15.13 -5.99
CA SER A 26 -9.37 13.93 -6.74
C SER A 26 -8.10 14.19 -7.54
N ILE A 27 -7.12 13.30 -7.39
CA ILE A 27 -5.88 13.30 -8.19
C ILE A 27 -5.86 11.98 -8.97
N PRO A 28 -5.78 12.03 -10.31
CA PRO A 28 -5.64 10.83 -11.12
C PRO A 28 -4.36 10.05 -10.77
N VAL A 29 -4.45 8.72 -10.73
CA VAL A 29 -3.26 7.86 -10.56
C VAL A 29 -2.28 8.07 -11.71
N ASP A 30 -2.77 8.38 -12.91
CA ASP A 30 -1.95 8.73 -14.08
C ASP A 30 -1.05 9.94 -13.83
N ASP A 31 -1.50 10.92 -13.04
CA ASP A 31 -0.67 12.09 -12.70
C ASP A 31 0.44 11.72 -11.71
N LEU A 32 0.17 10.79 -10.79
CA LEU A 32 1.20 10.24 -9.89
C LEU A 32 2.22 9.40 -10.66
N GLU A 33 1.76 8.60 -11.61
CA GLU A 33 2.64 7.80 -12.47
C GLU A 33 3.49 8.68 -13.39
N HIS A 34 2.91 9.74 -13.94
CA HIS A 34 3.66 10.75 -14.71
C HIS A 34 4.75 11.39 -13.85
N LEU A 35 4.41 11.80 -12.63
CA LEU A 35 5.39 12.35 -11.68
C LEU A 35 6.49 11.33 -11.36
N ALA A 36 6.14 10.08 -11.09
CA ALA A 36 7.10 9.02 -10.79
C ALA A 36 8.07 8.78 -11.95
N THR A 37 7.58 8.85 -13.20
CA THR A 37 8.35 8.55 -14.41
C THR A 37 9.21 9.73 -14.87
N THR A 38 8.66 10.95 -14.81
CA THR A 38 9.30 12.15 -15.39
C THR A 38 9.91 13.08 -14.35
N GLY A 39 9.54 12.94 -13.07
CA GLY A 39 9.88 13.90 -12.02
C GLY A 39 9.08 15.21 -12.08
N GLN A 40 8.11 15.31 -12.99
CA GLN A 40 7.31 16.52 -13.19
C GLN A 40 5.86 16.31 -12.74
N ALA A 41 5.37 17.20 -11.90
CA ALA A 41 3.98 17.21 -11.49
C ALA A 41 3.12 17.99 -12.51
N ARG A 42 1.88 17.55 -12.68
CA ARG A 42 0.89 18.20 -13.54
C ARG A 42 -0.48 18.28 -12.87
N GLY A 43 -1.36 19.11 -13.41
CA GLY A 43 -2.73 19.27 -12.93
C GLY A 43 -2.82 19.66 -11.46
N LEU A 44 -3.84 19.16 -10.78
CA LEU A 44 -4.06 19.41 -9.36
C LEU A 44 -2.90 18.93 -8.48
N LEU A 45 -2.19 17.86 -8.88
CA LEU A 45 -1.02 17.38 -8.15
C LEU A 45 0.07 18.44 -8.07
N ALA A 46 0.32 19.18 -9.16
CA ALA A 46 1.30 20.28 -9.18
C ALA A 46 0.90 21.40 -8.21
N GLU A 47 -0.38 21.77 -8.18
CA GLU A 47 -0.90 22.78 -7.24
C GLU A 47 -0.77 22.34 -5.78
N VAL A 48 -1.11 21.08 -5.47
CA VAL A 48 -1.00 20.52 -4.12
C VAL A 48 0.45 20.48 -3.65
N LEU A 49 1.39 20.07 -4.51
CA LEU A 49 2.81 20.03 -4.18
C LEU A 49 3.38 21.43 -3.96
N ALA A 50 3.01 22.40 -4.81
CA ALA A 50 3.41 23.79 -4.63
C ALA A 50 2.87 24.38 -3.32
N PHE A 51 1.60 24.14 -3.01
CA PHE A 51 0.97 24.62 -1.78
C PHE A 51 1.60 24.00 -0.53
N SER A 52 1.87 22.68 -0.56
CA SER A 52 2.50 21.95 0.55
C SER A 52 4.03 22.14 0.61
N ARG A 53 4.61 22.93 -0.29
CA ARG A 53 6.06 23.17 -0.43
C ARG A 53 6.86 21.87 -0.56
N GLN A 54 6.26 20.87 -1.18
CA GLN A 54 6.92 19.60 -1.49
C GLN A 54 7.60 19.68 -2.86
N ARG A 55 8.83 19.17 -2.91
CA ARG A 55 9.56 19.11 -4.18
C ARG A 55 9.06 17.91 -5.01
N PRO A 56 8.67 18.12 -6.27
CA PRO A 56 8.22 17.02 -7.14
C PRO A 56 9.19 15.85 -7.21
N GLU A 57 10.50 16.14 -7.28
CA GLU A 57 11.53 15.10 -7.36
C GLU A 57 11.59 14.22 -6.10
N SER A 58 11.34 14.81 -4.93
CA SER A 58 11.30 14.08 -3.66
C SER A 58 10.10 13.13 -3.60
N VAL A 59 8.94 13.61 -4.07
CA VAL A 59 7.73 12.78 -4.15
C VAL A 59 7.87 11.70 -5.21
N ALA A 60 8.47 12.01 -6.37
CA ALA A 60 8.77 11.02 -7.40
C ALA A 60 9.67 9.88 -6.87
N LYS A 61 10.69 10.21 -6.08
CA LYS A 61 11.53 9.20 -5.42
C LYS A 61 10.73 8.31 -4.49
N LEU A 62 9.83 8.87 -3.70
CA LEU A 62 8.97 8.08 -2.80
C LEU A 62 8.03 7.15 -3.59
N LEU A 63 7.43 7.63 -4.67
CA LEU A 63 6.56 6.83 -5.53
C LEU A 63 7.28 5.66 -6.20
N ASN A 64 8.58 5.85 -6.50
CA ASN A 64 9.44 4.85 -7.12
C ASN A 64 10.11 3.91 -6.11
N GLN A 65 10.06 4.20 -4.82
CA GLN A 65 10.54 3.26 -3.81
C GLN A 65 9.74 1.96 -3.90
N SER A 66 10.44 0.85 -3.90
CA SER A 66 9.84 -0.47 -3.93
C SER A 66 10.36 -1.35 -2.80
N ILE A 67 9.48 -2.19 -2.30
CA ILE A 67 9.79 -3.23 -1.33
C ILE A 67 9.78 -4.56 -2.07
N THR A 68 10.87 -5.30 -1.99
CA THR A 68 10.99 -6.61 -2.65
C THR A 68 10.82 -7.73 -1.64
N LEU A 69 9.75 -8.51 -1.79
CA LEU A 69 9.43 -9.65 -0.94
C LEU A 69 8.75 -10.74 -1.78
N PRO A 70 9.00 -12.04 -1.50
CA PRO A 70 8.24 -13.11 -2.13
C PRO A 70 6.74 -12.97 -1.87
N VAL A 71 5.92 -13.10 -2.92
CA VAL A 71 4.45 -12.96 -2.83
C VAL A 71 3.84 -13.89 -1.78
N SER A 72 4.36 -15.12 -1.68
CA SER A 72 3.91 -16.09 -0.67
C SER A 72 4.18 -15.62 0.75
N LEU A 73 5.31 -14.97 1.00
CA LEU A 73 5.65 -14.40 2.29
C LEU A 73 4.74 -13.21 2.62
N VAL A 74 4.54 -12.29 1.65
CA VAL A 74 3.63 -11.16 1.79
C VAL A 74 2.22 -11.63 2.15
N SER A 75 1.68 -12.58 1.38
CA SER A 75 0.35 -13.13 1.63
C SER A 75 0.24 -13.74 3.03
N ARG A 76 1.23 -14.50 3.47
CA ARG A 76 1.24 -15.12 4.81
C ARG A 76 1.30 -14.07 5.92
N LEU A 77 2.17 -13.06 5.80
CA LEU A 77 2.30 -11.98 6.78
C LEU A 77 1.00 -11.19 6.93
N LEU A 78 0.32 -10.88 5.82
CA LEU A 78 -0.93 -10.11 5.85
C LEU A 78 -2.11 -10.88 6.47
N HIS A 79 -2.00 -12.20 6.65
CA HIS A 79 -2.99 -13.03 7.35
C HIS A 79 -2.64 -13.30 8.81
N THR A 80 -1.51 -12.80 9.29
CA THR A 80 -1.19 -12.86 10.72
C THR A 80 -1.99 -11.81 11.51
N ARG A 81 -2.10 -11.99 12.84
CA ARG A 81 -2.73 -10.99 13.72
C ARG A 81 -2.06 -9.61 13.63
N ILE A 82 -0.75 -9.60 13.46
CA ILE A 82 0.02 -8.35 13.33
C ILE A 82 -0.25 -7.71 11.98
N GLY A 83 -0.21 -8.48 10.89
CA GLY A 83 -0.56 -8.00 9.55
C GLY A 83 -1.98 -7.45 9.49
N GLU A 84 -2.95 -8.14 10.09
CA GLU A 84 -4.34 -7.67 10.22
C GLU A 84 -4.41 -6.33 10.97
N ALA A 85 -3.74 -6.19 12.11
CA ALA A 85 -3.71 -4.96 12.88
C ALA A 85 -3.09 -3.78 12.11
N ILE A 86 -2.04 -4.04 11.31
CA ILE A 86 -1.45 -3.03 10.43
C ILE A 86 -2.43 -2.62 9.35
N LEU A 87 -3.06 -3.59 8.67
CA LEU A 87 -4.07 -3.31 7.64
C LEU A 87 -5.25 -2.52 8.19
N GLN A 88 -5.73 -2.83 9.39
CA GLN A 88 -6.79 -2.08 10.05
C GLN A 88 -6.40 -0.62 10.27
N ARG A 89 -5.17 -0.35 10.69
CA ARG A 89 -4.67 1.03 10.85
C ARG A 89 -4.56 1.76 9.51
N VAL A 90 -4.01 1.09 8.50
CA VAL A 90 -3.92 1.66 7.15
C VAL A 90 -5.31 1.91 6.57
N ALA A 91 -6.30 1.05 6.85
CA ALA A 91 -7.68 1.22 6.42
C ALA A 91 -8.39 2.44 7.03
N THR A 92 -7.87 3.03 8.09
CA THR A 92 -8.37 4.33 8.60
C THR A 92 -7.93 5.50 7.73
N VAL A 93 -6.82 5.35 7.02
CA VAL A 93 -6.25 6.37 6.12
C VAL A 93 -6.68 6.15 4.69
N LEU A 94 -6.60 4.90 4.22
CA LEU A 94 -6.88 4.48 2.84
C LEU A 94 -8.08 3.54 2.83
N TYR A 95 -9.17 3.92 2.19
CA TYR A 95 -10.39 3.12 2.15
C TYR A 95 -11.18 3.33 0.85
N PRO A 96 -12.00 2.35 0.41
CA PRO A 96 -12.86 2.52 -0.74
C PRO A 96 -14.03 3.46 -0.44
N LEU A 97 -14.48 4.19 -1.46
CA LEU A 97 -15.52 5.22 -1.34
C LEU A 97 -16.81 4.71 -0.68
N LYS A 98 -17.29 3.55 -1.10
CA LYS A 98 -18.65 3.08 -0.78
C LYS A 98 -18.73 2.06 0.36
N ALA A 99 -17.61 1.52 0.80
CA ALA A 99 -17.62 0.40 1.74
C ALA A 99 -16.36 0.39 2.63
N LYS A 100 -16.36 1.22 3.67
CA LYS A 100 -15.25 1.24 4.64
C LYS A 100 -14.98 -0.13 5.28
N SER A 101 -16.02 -0.95 5.43
CA SER A 101 -15.92 -2.30 6.00
C SER A 101 -15.06 -3.26 5.17
N VAL A 102 -14.91 -3.02 3.87
CA VAL A 102 -14.04 -3.82 2.99
C VAL A 102 -12.65 -3.20 2.77
N GLY A 103 -12.29 -2.20 3.54
CA GLY A 103 -10.99 -1.54 3.43
C GLY A 103 -9.82 -2.50 3.64
N VAL A 104 -9.86 -3.34 4.66
CA VAL A 104 -8.80 -4.33 4.95
C VAL A 104 -8.69 -5.39 3.85
N PRO A 105 -9.76 -6.05 3.39
CA PRO A 105 -9.70 -6.95 2.24
C PRO A 105 -9.16 -6.28 0.97
N ALA A 106 -9.58 -5.04 0.68
CA ALA A 106 -9.13 -4.29 -0.49
C ALA A 106 -7.63 -3.97 -0.43
N LEU A 107 -7.13 -3.53 0.73
CA LEU A 107 -5.70 -3.29 0.96
C LEU A 107 -4.89 -4.58 0.81
N ARG A 108 -5.36 -5.68 1.39
CA ARG A 108 -4.69 -6.98 1.27
C ARG A 108 -4.59 -7.41 -0.19
N ALA A 109 -5.70 -7.30 -0.94
CA ALA A 109 -5.72 -7.63 -2.35
C ALA A 109 -4.75 -6.75 -3.14
N ALA A 110 -4.75 -5.43 -2.93
CA ALA A 110 -3.86 -4.50 -3.62
C ALA A 110 -2.37 -4.81 -3.35
N ILE A 111 -2.02 -5.13 -2.12
CA ILE A 111 -0.63 -5.48 -1.76
C ILE A 111 -0.21 -6.79 -2.43
N VAL A 112 -1.03 -7.83 -2.34
CA VAL A 112 -0.71 -9.15 -2.91
C VAL A 112 -0.62 -9.08 -4.43
N LEU A 113 -1.63 -8.49 -5.09
CA LEU A 113 -1.67 -8.36 -6.55
C LEU A 113 -0.57 -7.44 -7.06
N GLY A 114 -0.38 -6.27 -6.45
CA GLY A 114 0.69 -5.34 -6.84
C GLY A 114 2.09 -5.93 -6.68
N THR A 115 2.29 -6.79 -5.65
CA THR A 115 3.56 -7.52 -5.48
C THR A 115 3.72 -8.61 -6.56
N ALA A 116 2.64 -9.34 -6.87
CA ALA A 116 2.67 -10.39 -7.89
C ALA A 116 2.95 -9.82 -9.30
N GLU A 117 2.29 -8.72 -9.67
CA GLU A 117 2.51 -8.02 -10.94
C GLU A 117 3.91 -7.41 -11.06
N GLY A 118 4.56 -7.14 -9.93
CA GLY A 118 5.92 -6.60 -9.86
C GLY A 118 7.02 -7.65 -9.65
N ASP A 119 6.77 -8.93 -9.93
CA ASP A 119 7.73 -10.02 -9.71
C ASP A 119 8.34 -10.03 -8.30
N GLY A 120 7.48 -9.84 -7.30
CA GLY A 120 7.88 -9.75 -5.91
C GLY A 120 8.28 -8.33 -5.47
N SER A 121 8.09 -7.31 -6.32
CA SER A 121 8.40 -5.91 -6.00
C SER A 121 7.13 -5.07 -5.97
N LEU A 122 6.86 -4.42 -4.85
CA LEU A 122 5.72 -3.53 -4.66
C LEU A 122 6.19 -2.08 -4.56
N SER A 123 5.70 -1.22 -5.47
CA SER A 123 5.82 0.23 -5.38
C SER A 123 4.46 0.88 -5.09
N ALA A 124 4.46 2.17 -4.73
CA ALA A 124 3.22 2.92 -4.52
C ALA A 124 2.32 2.91 -5.77
N ILE A 125 2.88 3.08 -6.96
CA ILE A 125 2.13 3.06 -8.22
C ILE A 125 1.50 1.69 -8.46
N ARG A 126 2.25 0.59 -8.27
CA ARG A 126 1.71 -0.77 -8.41
C ARG A 126 0.59 -1.04 -7.40
N PHE A 127 0.75 -0.58 -6.17
CA PHE A 127 -0.30 -0.68 -5.16
C PHE A 127 -1.59 0.03 -5.62
N PHE A 128 -1.50 1.28 -6.11
CA PHE A 128 -2.67 2.01 -6.58
C PHE A 128 -3.31 1.33 -7.79
N ARG A 129 -2.51 0.86 -8.75
CA ARG A 129 -3.01 0.13 -9.93
C ARG A 129 -3.68 -1.21 -9.59
N ALA A 130 -3.19 -1.89 -8.57
CA ALA A 130 -3.76 -3.15 -8.09
C ALA A 130 -4.94 -2.97 -7.12
N TYR A 131 -5.25 -1.74 -6.72
CA TYR A 131 -6.35 -1.49 -5.78
C TYR A 131 -7.71 -1.75 -6.44
N PRO A 132 -8.60 -2.59 -5.83
CA PRO A 132 -9.75 -3.17 -6.51
C PRO A 132 -10.98 -2.24 -6.62
N THR A 133 -10.82 -0.92 -6.52
CA THR A 133 -11.89 0.06 -6.73
C THR A 133 -11.38 1.24 -7.54
N GLN A 134 -12.25 1.86 -8.34
CA GLN A 134 -11.89 3.02 -9.16
C GLN A 134 -11.41 4.22 -8.34
N GLU A 135 -11.96 4.40 -7.14
CA GLU A 135 -11.58 5.49 -6.25
C GLU A 135 -11.04 4.93 -4.93
N LEU A 136 -9.84 5.36 -4.60
CA LEU A 136 -9.21 5.14 -3.31
C LEU A 136 -9.26 6.45 -2.51
N GLN A 137 -10.00 6.44 -1.40
CA GLN A 137 -10.06 7.61 -0.53
C GLN A 137 -8.87 7.68 0.42
N VAL A 138 -8.34 8.88 0.58
CA VAL A 138 -7.27 9.20 1.50
C VAL A 138 -7.78 10.20 2.53
N SER A 139 -7.91 9.77 3.78
CA SER A 139 -8.23 10.67 4.89
C SER A 139 -7.01 11.51 5.23
N VAL A 140 -7.03 12.80 4.91
CA VAL A 140 -5.91 13.72 5.19
C VAL A 140 -5.65 13.84 6.70
N PRO A 141 -6.66 14.00 7.57
CA PRO A 141 -6.42 14.05 9.02
C PRO A 141 -5.78 12.77 9.56
N ALA A 142 -6.25 11.59 9.10
CA ALA A 142 -5.69 10.32 9.52
C ALA A 142 -4.26 10.12 8.98
N LEU A 143 -3.99 10.56 7.74
CA LEU A 143 -2.65 10.54 7.15
C LEU A 143 -1.68 11.41 7.94
N LEU A 144 -2.05 12.64 8.28
CA LEU A 144 -1.23 13.55 9.08
C LEU A 144 -0.96 13.01 10.49
N ASN A 145 -1.97 12.39 11.11
CA ASN A 145 -1.80 11.74 12.40
C ASN A 145 -0.83 10.54 12.32
N LEU A 146 -0.91 9.78 11.25
CA LEU A 146 0.00 8.67 10.99
C LEU A 146 1.43 9.18 10.75
N MET A 147 1.60 10.23 9.96
CA MET A 147 2.91 10.86 9.71
C MET A 147 3.52 11.49 10.96
N GLY A 148 2.70 12.07 11.85
CA GLY A 148 3.15 12.57 13.15
C GLY A 148 3.67 11.46 14.08
N LYS A 149 3.31 10.20 13.82
CA LYS A 149 3.80 8.99 14.50
C LYS A 149 4.79 8.19 13.65
N ALA A 150 5.39 8.82 12.63
CA ALA A 150 6.23 8.15 11.64
C ALA A 150 7.46 7.45 12.24
N SER A 151 8.00 7.93 13.38
CA SER A 151 9.03 7.22 14.14
C SER A 151 8.59 5.81 14.52
N SER A 152 7.34 5.65 14.97
CA SER A 152 6.78 4.34 15.34
C SER A 152 6.59 3.41 14.14
N ILE A 153 6.34 3.96 12.95
CA ILE A 153 6.19 3.16 11.71
C ILE A 153 7.56 2.75 11.19
N SER A 154 8.53 3.66 11.21
CA SER A 154 9.92 3.33 10.86
C SER A 154 10.49 2.26 11.78
N GLU A 155 10.18 2.31 13.07
CA GLU A 155 10.53 1.27 14.03
C GLU A 155 9.82 -0.05 13.76
N LEU A 156 8.54 -0.03 13.37
CA LEU A 156 7.79 -1.22 12.96
C LEU A 156 8.37 -1.83 11.68
N VAL A 157 8.62 -1.01 10.66
CA VAL A 157 9.24 -1.48 9.40
C VAL A 157 10.64 -2.03 9.68
N ARG A 158 11.41 -1.38 10.55
CA ARG A 158 12.74 -1.84 10.97
C ARG A 158 12.66 -3.15 11.75
N PHE A 159 11.75 -3.25 12.70
CA PHE A 159 11.49 -4.48 13.44
C PHE A 159 11.13 -5.64 12.51
N PHE A 160 10.26 -5.41 11.51
CA PHE A 160 9.87 -6.43 10.54
C PHE A 160 10.97 -6.76 9.52
N SER A 161 11.84 -5.81 9.16
CA SER A 161 12.97 -6.07 8.27
C SER A 161 14.15 -6.73 8.98
N GLU A 162 14.31 -6.53 10.27
CA GLU A 162 15.40 -7.11 11.07
C GLU A 162 15.04 -8.44 11.77
N SER A 163 13.75 -8.67 12.07
CA SER A 163 13.29 -9.81 12.88
C SER A 163 12.50 -10.93 12.17
N PRO A 164 12.06 -10.84 10.91
CA PRO A 164 11.00 -11.74 10.44
C PRO A 164 11.47 -13.15 10.10
N LEU A 165 12.76 -13.39 9.98
CA LEU A 165 13.27 -14.69 9.55
C LEU A 165 13.83 -15.54 10.70
N ASP A 166 14.26 -14.92 11.79
CA ASP A 166 14.80 -15.64 12.95
C ASP A 166 13.70 -16.25 13.81
N GLY A 167 12.55 -15.60 13.92
CA GLY A 167 11.39 -16.16 14.65
C GLY A 167 10.71 -17.34 13.95
N LEU A 168 10.86 -17.48 12.64
CA LEU A 168 10.33 -18.60 11.86
C LEU A 168 11.33 -19.74 11.70
N ARG A 169 12.61 -19.50 11.93
CA ARG A 169 13.68 -20.52 11.94
C ARG A 169 13.89 -21.18 13.29
N GLY A 170 13.36 -20.59 14.36
CA GLY A 170 13.61 -21.03 15.74
C GLY A 170 12.87 -22.27 16.20
N ASP A 171 12.01 -22.89 15.40
CA ASP A 171 11.19 -24.04 15.85
C ASP A 171 11.50 -25.38 15.16
N THR A 172 12.65 -25.51 14.52
CA THR A 172 13.12 -26.79 14.00
C THR A 172 14.46 -27.24 14.59
N GLY A 173 14.84 -26.69 15.71
CA GLY A 173 16.10 -26.95 16.40
C GLY A 173 15.96 -27.69 17.73
N GLY A 174 15.74 -28.97 17.67
CA GLY A 174 16.42 -29.83 18.60
C GLY A 174 15.83 -30.05 19.99
N LYS A 175 15.21 -31.16 20.17
CA LYS A 175 15.40 -31.92 21.39
C LYS A 175 16.12 -33.22 21.08
N SER A 176 17.37 -33.23 21.39
CA SER A 176 18.08 -34.46 21.74
C SER A 176 19.07 -34.12 22.84
N ALA A 177 18.65 -34.33 24.05
CA ALA A 177 19.53 -34.59 25.18
C ALA A 177 18.87 -35.60 26.10
N LEU A 178 19.02 -36.82 25.73
CA LEU A 178 19.00 -37.92 26.69
C LEU A 178 20.41 -38.15 27.12
N THR A 179 20.64 -38.06 28.40
CA THR A 179 21.84 -38.62 29.03
C THR A 179 21.41 -39.44 30.22
N PRO A 180 22.04 -40.60 30.44
CA PRO A 180 21.68 -41.58 31.42
C PRO A 180 21.96 -41.16 32.85
#